data_eff50ed4b3d0350161033fea1520ce09
#
_entry.id   eff50ed4b3d0350161033fea1520ce09
#
_cell.length_a   1.000
_cell.length_b   1.000
_cell.length_c   1.000
_cell.angle_alpha   90.00
_cell.angle_beta   90.00
_cell.angle_gamma   90.00
#
_symmetry.space_group_name_H-M   'P 1'
#
loop_
_entity.id
_entity.type
_entity.pdbx_description
1 polymer ?
#
loop_
_entity_poly.entity_id
_entity_poly.type
_entity_poly.pdbx_seq_one_letter_code
_entity_poly.pdbx_strand_id
1 'polypeptide(L)' 'MSKLIFVTSENCELCNKAFKKIKFINFFSSIKKVDVTNGYEKYLLRIPVLLKDNEVVDEGVFNIWKIIKKIIF' A
#
# COMPACT_ATOMS: atom_id res chain seq x y z
N MET A 1 -8.65 14.87 -2.67
CA MET A 1 -8.18 13.82 -1.77
C MET A 1 -7.44 12.75 -2.53
N SER A 2 -6.33 12.32 -2.00
CA SER A 2 -5.51 11.29 -2.65
C SER A 2 -6.15 9.92 -2.50
N LYS A 3 -6.14 9.15 -3.59
CA LYS A 3 -6.58 7.76 -3.54
C LYS A 3 -5.37 6.88 -3.26
N LEU A 4 -5.50 6.08 -2.23
CA LEU A 4 -4.46 5.12 -1.87
C LEU A 4 -4.87 3.72 -2.33
N ILE A 5 -3.95 3.03 -2.96
CA ILE A 5 -4.16 1.66 -3.41
C ILE A 5 -3.12 0.77 -2.75
N PHE A 6 -3.60 -0.24 -2.05
CA PHE A 6 -2.73 -1.23 -1.41
C PHE A 6 -2.73 -2.50 -2.24
N VAL A 7 -1.61 -2.75 -2.92
CA VAL A 7 -1.46 -3.95 -3.77
C VAL A 7 -0.96 -5.10 -2.90
N THR A 8 -1.71 -6.18 -2.89
CA THR A 8 -1.44 -7.33 -2.03
C THR A 8 -1.66 -8.63 -2.80
N SER A 9 -1.49 -9.76 -2.14
CA SER A 9 -1.76 -11.07 -2.71
C SER A 9 -2.29 -11.99 -1.61
N GLU A 10 -2.96 -13.07 -2.01
CA GLU A 10 -3.41 -14.07 -1.06
C GLU A 10 -2.21 -14.74 -0.40
N ASN A 11 -2.35 -15.15 0.87
CA ASN A 11 -1.33 -15.85 1.64
C ASN A 11 -0.02 -15.06 1.77
N CYS A 12 -0.09 -13.74 1.73
CA CYS A 12 1.07 -12.89 1.89
C CYS A 12 1.12 -12.36 3.33
N GLU A 13 1.96 -12.97 4.17
CA GLU A 13 2.10 -12.51 5.55
C GLU A 13 2.69 -11.12 5.63
N LEU A 14 3.66 -10.82 4.78
CA LEU A 14 4.27 -9.49 4.75
C LEU A 14 3.24 -8.42 4.39
N CYS A 15 2.34 -8.75 3.47
CA CYS A 15 1.25 -7.85 3.09
C CYS A 15 0.31 -7.61 4.26
N ASN A 16 -0.01 -8.66 5.01
CA ASN A 16 -0.89 -8.52 6.18
C ASN A 16 -0.25 -7.66 7.25
N LYS A 17 1.04 -7.83 7.49
CA LYS A 17 1.78 -7.02 8.46
C LYS A 17 1.84 -5.56 8.01
N ALA A 18 2.08 -5.34 6.73
CA ALA A 18 2.14 -3.99 6.18
C ALA A 18 0.78 -3.30 6.28
N PHE A 19 -0.29 -4.02 5.97
CA PHE A 19 -1.64 -3.46 6.06
C PHE A 19 -1.99 -3.05 7.50
N LYS A 20 -1.59 -3.85 8.47
CA LYS A 20 -1.81 -3.50 9.87
C LYS A 20 -1.11 -2.19 10.24
N LYS A 21 0.07 -1.95 9.68
CA LYS A 21 0.81 -0.72 9.94
C LYS A 21 0.11 0.51 9.37
N ILE A 22 -0.56 0.39 8.23
CA ILE A 22 -1.18 1.53 7.55
C ILE A 22 -2.68 1.63 7.81
N LYS A 23 -3.24 0.71 8.57
CA LYS A 23 -4.68 0.66 8.81
C LYS A 23 -5.23 1.97 9.37
N PHE A 24 -4.48 2.63 10.25
CA PHE A 24 -4.90 3.89 10.85
C PHE A 24 -5.04 5.02 9.81
N ILE A 25 -4.30 4.93 8.72
CA ILE A 25 -4.34 5.95 7.67
C ILE A 25 -5.72 5.98 7.01
N ASN A 26 -6.44 4.87 7.06
CA ASN A 26 -7.78 4.78 6.50
C ASN A 26 -8.76 5.77 7.15
N PHE A 27 -8.43 6.31 8.32
CA PHE A 27 -9.22 7.37 8.93
C PHE A 27 -9.10 8.69 8.18
N PHE A 28 -7.99 8.89 7.48
CA PHE A 28 -7.70 10.15 6.79
C PHE A 28 -7.92 10.03 5.28
N SER A 29 -7.60 8.89 4.73
CA SER A 29 -7.67 8.65 3.29
C SER A 29 -8.18 7.24 3.03
N SER A 30 -9.06 7.11 2.04
CA SER A 30 -9.57 5.79 1.66
C SER A 30 -8.46 4.95 1.06
N ILE A 31 -8.29 3.75 1.58
CA ILE A 31 -7.34 2.78 1.07
C ILE A 31 -8.10 1.67 0.38
N LYS A 32 -7.85 1.49 -0.92
CA LYS A 32 -8.44 0.40 -1.67
C LYS A 32 -7.46 -0.75 -1.74
N LYS A 33 -7.88 -1.90 -1.24
CA LYS A 33 -7.07 -3.11 -1.27
C LYS A 33 -7.33 -3.85 -2.57
N VAL A 34 -6.28 -4.08 -3.37
CA VAL A 34 -6.41 -4.79 -4.63
C VAL A 34 -5.43 -5.95 -4.70
N ASP A 35 -5.81 -6.98 -5.46
CA ASP A 35 -4.93 -8.12 -5.69
C ASP A 35 -3.93 -7.78 -6.79
N VAL A 36 -2.69 -8.24 -6.64
CA VAL A 36 -1.62 -7.99 -7.60
C VAL A 36 -1.95 -8.51 -8.99
N THR A 37 -2.78 -9.54 -9.08
CA THR A 37 -3.20 -10.10 -10.38
C THR A 37 -4.24 -9.26 -11.11
N ASN A 38 -4.77 -8.23 -10.47
CA ASN A 38 -5.78 -7.35 -11.06
C ASN A 38 -5.17 -6.14 -11.75
N GLY A 39 -4.19 -6.37 -12.62
CA GLY A 39 -3.58 -5.30 -13.39
C GLY A 39 -2.31 -4.72 -12.78
N TYR A 40 -1.82 -5.32 -11.72
CA TYR A 40 -0.63 -4.84 -11.00
C TYR A 40 0.49 -5.86 -11.00
N GLU A 41 0.53 -6.74 -12.00
CA GLU A 41 1.49 -7.84 -12.08
C GLU A 41 2.94 -7.35 -12.08
N LYS A 42 3.19 -6.13 -12.52
CA LYS A 42 4.54 -5.55 -12.48
C LYS A 42 5.09 -5.42 -11.07
N TYR A 43 4.21 -5.44 -10.06
CA TYR A 43 4.62 -5.37 -8.67
C TYR A 43 4.67 -6.72 -7.98
N LEU A 44 4.50 -7.82 -8.72
CA LEU A 44 4.39 -9.15 -8.15
C LEU A 44 5.55 -9.52 -7.21
N LEU A 45 6.76 -9.14 -7.56
CA LEU A 45 7.95 -9.41 -6.75
C LEU A 45 8.22 -8.33 -5.70
N ARG A 46 7.36 -7.31 -5.64
CA ARG A 46 7.56 -6.17 -4.76
C ARG A 46 6.45 -6.00 -3.72
N ILE A 47 5.42 -6.81 -3.78
CA ILE A 47 4.31 -6.69 -2.83
C ILE A 47 4.80 -6.90 -1.40
N PRO A 48 4.19 -6.21 -0.42
CA PRO A 48 3.10 -5.25 -0.56
C PRO A 48 3.57 -3.91 -1.13
N VAL A 49 2.72 -3.26 -1.91
CA VAL A 49 3.01 -1.95 -2.50
C VAL A 49 1.89 -1.00 -2.15
N LEU A 50 2.23 0.19 -1.71
CA LEU A 50 1.26 1.24 -1.46
C LEU A 50 1.43 2.32 -2.52
N LEU A 51 0.34 2.60 -3.24
CA LEU A 51 0.33 3.60 -4.30
C LEU A 51 -0.52 4.80 -3.89
N LYS A 52 -0.06 5.98 -4.29
CA LYS A 52 -0.82 7.21 -4.14
C LYS A 52 -0.86 7.87 -5.52
N ASP A 53 -2.06 8.00 -6.08
CA ASP A 53 -2.25 8.59 -7.42
C ASP A 53 -1.35 7.93 -8.46
N ASN A 54 -1.26 6.60 -8.41
CA ASN A 54 -0.45 5.75 -9.30
C ASN A 54 1.06 5.86 -9.10
N GLU A 55 1.50 6.50 -8.03
CA GLU A 55 2.92 6.57 -7.69
C GLU A 55 3.21 5.69 -6.48
N VAL A 56 4.33 5.00 -6.50
CA VAL A 56 4.73 4.14 -5.38
C VAL A 56 5.11 5.00 -4.19
N VAL A 57 4.38 4.83 -3.10
CA VAL A 57 4.68 5.50 -1.83
C VAL A 57 5.69 4.68 -1.05
N ASP A 58 5.45 3.38 -0.95
CA ASP A 58 6.35 2.45 -0.28
C ASP A 58 6.10 1.05 -0.80
N GLU A 59 7.08 0.18 -0.64
CA GLU A 59 6.98 -1.21 -1.07
C GLU A 59 7.78 -2.12 -0.15
N GLY A 60 7.40 -3.39 -0.10
CA GLY A 60 8.06 -4.36 0.75
C GLY A 60 7.80 -4.13 2.23
N VAL A 61 8.82 -3.74 2.97
CA VAL A 61 8.67 -3.41 4.39
C VAL A 61 8.28 -1.95 4.52
N PHE A 62 7.07 -1.71 5.01
CA PHE A 62 6.54 -0.34 5.11
C PHE A 62 7.17 0.43 6.26
N ASN A 63 7.57 1.66 5.97
CA ASN A 63 8.03 2.62 6.95
C ASN A 63 6.94 3.66 7.15
N ILE A 64 6.32 3.66 8.33
CA ILE A 64 5.19 4.53 8.64
C ILE A 64 5.54 6.01 8.48
N TRP A 65 6.71 6.41 8.94
CA TRP A 65 7.15 7.80 8.85
C TRP A 65 7.28 8.27 7.41
N LYS A 66 7.85 7.42 6.55
CA LYS A 66 7.99 7.70 5.14
C LYS A 66 6.62 7.83 4.46
N ILE A 67 5.71 6.93 4.81
CA ILE A 67 4.36 6.91 4.25
C ILE A 67 3.60 8.17 4.67
N ILE A 68 3.61 8.49 5.95
CA ILE A 68 2.93 9.68 6.47
C ILE A 68 3.47 10.94 5.80
N LYS A 69 4.78 11.03 5.68
CA LYS A 69 5.41 12.18 5.05
C LYS A 69 4.96 12.36 3.60
N LYS A 70 4.84 11.27 2.85
CA LYS A 70 4.42 11.34 1.46
C LYS A 70 2.93 11.60 1.28
N ILE A 71 2.11 11.16 2.24
CA ILE A 71 0.66 11.36 2.16
C ILE A 71 0.27 12.76 2.59
N ILE A 72 0.89 13.26 3.67
CA ILE A 72 0.56 14.56 4.23
C ILE A 72 1.30 15.69 3.51
N PHE A 73 2.49 15.45 3.09
CA PHE A 73 3.31 16.41 2.37
C PHE A 73 3.54 15.98 0.93
#